data_cc4e5056cdf99c13f21d1d5c9cf6d81e
#
_entry.id   cc4e5056cdf99c13f21d1d5c9cf6d81e
#
_cell.length_a   1.000
_cell.length_b   1.000
_cell.length_c   1.000
_cell.angle_alpha   90.00
_cell.angle_beta   90.00
_cell.angle_gamma   90.00
#
_symmetry.space_group_name_H-M   'P 1'
#
loop_
_entity.id
_entity.type
_entity.pdbx_description
1 polymer ?
#
loop_
_entity_poly.entity_id
_entity_poly.type
_entity_poly.pdbx_seq_one_letter_code
_entity_poly.pdbx_strand_id
1 'polypeptide(L)'
;MKSRSLLAIVLALALSGTLLLATPRPDGEVVPEAVAVAAKVDLPAKDFAQAIPGVEDVTIDMVYVPGGEFLMGSPDAEAGRKPDEGPQRKVRVKPYYLAKFELTWAQYYAFWKDQSIYVKGAEPPEVAERIKPDAVTRPTNSYVDELYDHGREGHPALCMSHHAAMMYCRWLQWKTKRGYRLPTEAEWEYAARAGTTGPYGFDEKSGKLEDYAWFAENSKTNKDTDGGGAKGDAGEPTTHVVGRKKPNAFGLFDMHGNVWEWCLDQYDPKGYDKLPADKVTLGGFTRPLPDVKWGHPVRGGSYADKPDRLRSAARRVSEPIWIKDDPQGLSSIWWLTRMDVIGMRVCLPVEEYPELVGLKPSLFKKPEPDERGIRKRVKE
;
A
#
# COMPACT_ATOMS: atom_id res chain seq x y z
N MET A 1 -16.27 23.44 -58.72
CA MET A 1 -16.31 24.19 -57.49
C MET A 1 -17.53 23.73 -56.70
N LYS A 2 -17.38 22.79 -55.76
CA LYS A 2 -18.47 22.36 -54.89
C LYS A 2 -17.88 22.27 -53.47
N SER A 3 -18.32 23.19 -52.64
CA SER A 3 -18.12 23.24 -51.23
C SER A 3 -18.82 22.04 -50.58
N ARG A 4 -18.10 21.25 -49.75
CA ARG A 4 -18.67 20.23 -48.90
C ARG A 4 -18.52 20.69 -47.44
N SER A 5 -19.63 21.15 -46.90
CA SER A 5 -19.76 21.39 -45.45
C SER A 5 -19.77 20.07 -44.69
N LEU A 6 -18.83 19.87 -43.80
CA LEU A 6 -18.89 18.78 -42.81
C LEU A 6 -19.80 19.22 -41.66
N LEU A 7 -20.91 18.50 -41.53
CA LEU A 7 -21.85 18.64 -40.41
C LEU A 7 -21.30 17.84 -39.23
N ALA A 8 -20.89 18.53 -38.18
CA ALA A 8 -20.50 17.90 -36.91
C ALA A 8 -21.77 17.54 -36.11
N ILE A 9 -21.99 16.27 -35.88
CA ILE A 9 -23.04 15.79 -34.97
C ILE A 9 -22.50 15.87 -33.55
N VAL A 10 -23.02 16.84 -32.81
CA VAL A 10 -22.80 16.93 -31.35
C VAL A 10 -23.87 16.08 -30.69
N LEU A 11 -23.49 14.95 -30.13
CA LEU A 11 -24.35 14.19 -29.24
C LEU A 11 -24.13 14.72 -27.79
N ALA A 12 -25.07 15.52 -27.33
CA ALA A 12 -25.08 16.02 -25.97
C ALA A 12 -25.65 14.93 -25.02
N LEU A 13 -24.79 14.30 -24.22
CA LEU A 13 -25.20 13.60 -23.03
C LEU A 13 -24.80 14.48 -21.84
N ALA A 14 -25.80 15.15 -21.29
CA ALA A 14 -25.68 15.94 -20.07
C ALA A 14 -25.64 14.98 -18.86
N LEU A 15 -24.44 14.77 -18.32
CA LEU A 15 -24.22 14.34 -16.94
C LEU A 15 -22.99 15.11 -16.46
N SER A 16 -23.16 15.88 -15.42
CA SER A 16 -22.23 16.76 -14.72
C SER A 16 -20.75 16.31 -14.76
N GLY A 17 -19.96 16.88 -15.66
CA GLY A 17 -18.53 16.63 -15.78
C GLY A 17 -17.88 17.60 -16.73
N THR A 18 -16.83 18.24 -16.31
CA THR A 18 -16.04 19.28 -16.96
C THR A 18 -15.56 18.86 -18.36
N LEU A 19 -15.82 19.69 -19.34
CA LEU A 19 -15.36 19.53 -20.73
C LEU A 19 -13.84 19.73 -20.78
N LEU A 20 -13.06 18.68 -21.06
CA LEU A 20 -11.64 18.77 -21.39
C LEU A 20 -11.45 18.83 -22.90
N LEU A 21 -10.83 19.90 -23.38
CA LEU A 21 -10.41 20.06 -24.77
C LEU A 21 -9.11 19.26 -24.98
N ALA A 22 -9.15 18.28 -25.87
CA ALA A 22 -7.95 17.56 -26.30
C ALA A 22 -7.13 18.43 -27.29
N THR A 23 -5.88 18.67 -27.00
CA THR A 23 -4.92 19.30 -27.92
C THR A 23 -4.24 18.22 -28.78
N PRO A 24 -4.24 18.33 -30.13
CA PRO A 24 -3.55 17.36 -30.98
C PRO A 24 -2.03 17.54 -30.89
N ARG A 25 -1.31 16.41 -30.86
CA ARG A 25 0.15 16.37 -31.03
C ARG A 25 0.55 16.54 -32.50
N PRO A 26 1.81 16.93 -32.79
CA PRO A 26 2.28 17.23 -34.15
C PRO A 26 2.25 16.04 -35.12
N ASP A 27 2.08 14.83 -34.65
CA ASP A 27 2.06 13.58 -35.43
C ASP A 27 0.66 13.08 -35.79
N GLY A 28 -0.38 13.79 -35.43
CA GLY A 28 -1.76 13.50 -35.80
C GLY A 28 -2.39 12.29 -35.12
N GLU A 29 -1.75 11.65 -34.20
CA GLU A 29 -2.29 10.52 -33.45
C GLU A 29 -3.12 11.05 -32.26
N VAL A 30 -4.43 10.95 -32.38
CA VAL A 30 -5.37 11.20 -31.27
C VAL A 30 -5.42 9.93 -30.42
N VAL A 31 -4.52 9.82 -29.45
CA VAL A 31 -4.66 8.84 -28.40
C VAL A 31 -5.80 9.36 -27.50
N PRO A 32 -6.92 8.64 -27.33
CA PRO A 32 -7.87 9.00 -26.30
C PRO A 32 -7.15 8.84 -24.97
N GLU A 33 -6.75 9.93 -24.38
CA GLU A 33 -6.34 9.94 -22.99
C GLU A 33 -7.59 9.54 -22.21
N ALA A 34 -7.67 8.26 -21.85
CA ALA A 34 -8.62 7.80 -20.86
C ALA A 34 -8.23 8.49 -19.55
N VAL A 35 -8.71 9.71 -19.39
CA VAL A 35 -8.76 10.37 -18.09
C VAL A 35 -9.65 9.48 -17.25
N ALA A 36 -9.03 8.57 -16.51
CA ALA A 36 -9.69 7.93 -15.40
C ALA A 36 -10.06 9.07 -14.44
N VAL A 37 -11.20 9.69 -14.68
CA VAL A 37 -11.82 10.59 -13.71
C VAL A 37 -11.86 9.76 -12.44
N ALA A 38 -11.20 10.23 -11.39
CA ALA A 38 -11.28 9.62 -10.09
C ALA A 38 -12.74 9.60 -9.69
N ALA A 39 -13.41 8.50 -9.95
CA ALA A 39 -14.82 8.38 -9.65
C ALA A 39 -14.93 8.51 -8.13
N LYS A 40 -15.68 9.52 -7.69
CA LYS A 40 -16.03 9.62 -6.27
C LYS A 40 -16.71 8.33 -5.88
N VAL A 41 -16.19 7.69 -4.84
CA VAL A 41 -16.78 6.45 -4.34
C VAL A 41 -18.09 6.77 -3.66
N ASP A 42 -19.19 6.27 -4.24
CA ASP A 42 -20.53 6.42 -3.64
C ASP A 42 -20.74 5.34 -2.57
N LEU A 43 -20.16 5.57 -1.41
CA LEU A 43 -20.32 4.76 -0.22
C LEU A 43 -20.73 5.66 0.96
N PRO A 44 -21.60 5.14 1.85
CA PRO A 44 -21.95 5.89 3.06
C PRO A 44 -20.72 6.03 3.97
N ALA A 45 -20.60 7.16 4.67
CA ALA A 45 -19.53 7.46 5.62
C ALA A 45 -19.60 6.54 6.87
N LYS A 46 -19.49 5.23 6.68
CA LYS A 46 -19.52 4.18 7.70
C LYS A 46 -18.70 2.98 7.25
N ASP A 47 -18.30 2.17 8.20
CA ASP A 47 -17.58 0.91 7.96
C ASP A 47 -18.38 -0.05 7.09
N PHE A 48 -17.67 -0.86 6.30
CA PHE A 48 -18.26 -1.90 5.47
C PHE A 48 -17.29 -3.06 5.25
N ALA A 49 -17.83 -4.23 4.91
CA ALA A 49 -17.04 -5.36 4.46
C ALA A 49 -17.00 -5.39 2.92
N GLN A 50 -15.80 -5.33 2.34
CA GLN A 50 -15.60 -5.47 0.90
C GLN A 50 -15.52 -6.94 0.53
N ALA A 51 -16.57 -7.46 -0.09
CA ALA A 51 -16.51 -8.75 -0.75
C ALA A 51 -15.69 -8.65 -2.04
N ILE A 52 -14.94 -9.70 -2.36
CA ILE A 52 -14.13 -9.78 -3.58
C ILE A 52 -14.87 -10.60 -4.62
N PRO A 53 -15.37 -10.02 -5.72
CA PRO A 53 -16.14 -10.74 -6.72
C PRO A 53 -15.41 -11.98 -7.26
N GLY A 54 -16.07 -13.14 -7.22
CA GLY A 54 -15.52 -14.43 -7.65
C GLY A 54 -14.54 -15.06 -6.66
N VAL A 55 -14.51 -14.59 -5.42
CA VAL A 55 -13.77 -15.20 -4.30
C VAL A 55 -14.78 -15.44 -3.17
N GLU A 56 -14.97 -16.69 -2.79
CA GLU A 56 -15.88 -17.08 -1.70
C GLU A 56 -15.18 -16.94 -0.35
N ASP A 57 -15.93 -16.59 0.68
CA ASP A 57 -15.53 -16.56 2.09
C ASP A 57 -14.33 -15.62 2.42
N VAL A 58 -13.96 -14.72 1.50
CA VAL A 58 -12.90 -13.73 1.73
C VAL A 58 -13.46 -12.33 1.59
N THR A 59 -13.37 -11.56 2.65
CA THR A 59 -13.77 -10.15 2.69
C THR A 59 -12.64 -9.29 3.27
N ILE A 60 -12.69 -8.00 3.02
CA ILE A 60 -11.80 -7.00 3.63
C ILE A 60 -12.67 -6.03 4.42
N ASP A 61 -12.54 -6.02 5.73
CA ASP A 61 -13.22 -5.04 6.57
C ASP A 61 -12.58 -3.67 6.37
N MET A 62 -13.40 -2.69 6.01
CA MET A 62 -12.98 -1.33 5.73
C MET A 62 -13.58 -0.37 6.76
N VAL A 63 -12.72 0.39 7.42
CA VAL A 63 -13.09 1.43 8.40
C VAL A 63 -13.14 2.78 7.71
N TYR A 64 -14.22 3.52 7.91
CA TYR A 64 -14.32 4.90 7.45
C TYR A 64 -13.47 5.83 8.31
N VAL A 65 -12.46 6.44 7.72
CA VAL A 65 -11.60 7.44 8.35
C VAL A 65 -12.06 8.83 7.87
N PRO A 66 -12.63 9.66 8.73
CA PRO A 66 -13.04 11.01 8.35
C PRO A 66 -11.80 11.83 8.00
N GLY A 67 -11.90 12.66 6.97
CA GLY A 67 -10.83 13.60 6.67
C GLY A 67 -10.62 14.58 7.81
N GLY A 68 -9.41 15.12 7.90
CA GLY A 68 -9.10 16.05 8.99
C GLY A 68 -7.68 16.59 8.89
N GLU A 69 -7.35 17.45 9.86
CA GLU A 69 -6.00 18.04 10.00
C GLU A 69 -5.28 17.41 11.18
N PHE A 70 -3.98 17.23 11.03
CA PHE A 70 -3.11 16.75 12.10
C PHE A 70 -1.69 17.29 11.94
N LEU A 71 -0.89 17.13 12.98
CA LEU A 71 0.55 17.37 12.94
C LEU A 71 1.26 16.09 12.53
N MET A 72 1.73 16.01 11.29
CA MET A 72 2.52 14.91 10.76
C MET A 72 3.94 15.00 11.25
N GLY A 73 4.53 13.87 11.62
CA GLY A 73 5.88 13.79 12.18
C GLY A 73 5.91 13.85 13.71
N SER A 74 7.10 13.78 14.27
CA SER A 74 7.34 13.80 15.73
C SER A 74 7.97 15.12 16.19
N PRO A 75 7.63 15.60 17.41
CA PRO A 75 8.29 16.75 17.99
C PRO A 75 9.75 16.42 18.35
N ASP A 76 10.63 17.43 18.38
CA ASP A 76 12.06 17.23 18.64
C ASP A 76 12.37 16.52 19.96
N ALA A 77 11.51 16.67 20.96
CA ALA A 77 11.66 16.06 22.28
C ALA A 77 11.13 14.61 22.36
N GLU A 78 10.53 14.06 21.31
CA GLU A 78 9.97 12.70 21.36
C GLU A 78 11.08 11.65 21.48
N ALA A 79 10.98 10.80 22.48
CA ALA A 79 11.95 9.74 22.73
C ALA A 79 12.02 8.75 21.57
N GLY A 80 13.22 8.39 21.12
CA GLY A 80 13.43 7.47 20.00
C GLY A 80 13.21 8.09 18.60
N ARG A 81 12.94 9.41 18.52
CA ARG A 81 12.79 10.13 17.28
C ARG A 81 14.04 10.04 16.39
N LYS A 82 13.82 9.94 15.08
CA LYS A 82 14.86 10.04 14.05
C LYS A 82 14.75 11.36 13.29
N PRO A 83 15.87 11.84 12.66
CA PRO A 83 15.86 13.11 11.94
C PRO A 83 14.86 13.20 10.80
N ASP A 84 14.53 12.08 10.16
CA ASP A 84 13.60 11.99 9.03
C ASP A 84 12.11 11.99 9.43
N GLU A 85 11.83 12.06 10.73
CA GLU A 85 10.47 12.14 11.28
C GLU A 85 9.99 13.58 11.50
N GLY A 86 10.71 14.55 11.00
CA GLY A 86 10.36 15.96 11.18
C GLY A 86 11.07 16.89 10.21
N PRO A 87 10.84 18.19 10.35
CA PRO A 87 10.05 18.85 11.41
C PRO A 87 8.54 18.58 11.28
N GLN A 88 7.78 18.71 12.37
CA GLN A 88 6.33 18.54 12.32
C GLN A 88 5.68 19.52 11.34
N ARG A 89 4.68 19.04 10.57
CA ARG A 89 3.94 19.81 9.58
C ARG A 89 2.43 19.60 9.72
N LYS A 90 1.68 20.68 9.51
CA LYS A 90 0.21 20.61 9.44
C LYS A 90 -0.21 20.02 8.11
N VAL A 91 -0.84 18.86 8.16
CA VAL A 91 -1.34 18.15 6.98
C VAL A 91 -2.84 17.94 7.13
N ARG A 92 -3.55 18.07 6.01
CA ARG A 92 -4.97 17.71 5.89
C ARG A 92 -5.09 16.52 4.97
N VAL A 93 -5.78 15.48 5.40
CA VAL A 93 -6.15 14.32 4.57
C VAL A 93 -7.63 14.39 4.20
N LYS A 94 -7.96 13.94 2.98
CA LYS A 94 -9.35 13.77 2.55
C LYS A 94 -9.95 12.53 3.24
N PRO A 95 -11.30 12.38 3.31
CA PRO A 95 -11.92 11.15 3.79
C PRO A 95 -11.54 9.93 2.94
N TYR A 96 -11.33 8.79 3.59
CA TYR A 96 -11.00 7.52 2.94
C TYR A 96 -11.48 6.34 3.80
N TYR A 97 -11.41 5.15 3.24
CA TYR A 97 -11.54 3.91 3.99
C TYR A 97 -10.19 3.23 4.07
N LEU A 98 -9.86 2.72 5.22
CA LEU A 98 -8.63 1.95 5.45
C LEU A 98 -9.01 0.54 5.91
N ALA A 99 -8.28 -0.47 5.45
CA ALA A 99 -8.49 -1.82 5.93
C ALA A 99 -8.35 -1.88 7.44
N LYS A 100 -9.32 -2.48 8.11
CA LYS A 100 -9.40 -2.58 9.57
C LYS A 100 -8.19 -3.27 10.17
N PHE A 101 -7.67 -4.24 9.45
CA PHE A 101 -6.53 -5.07 9.78
C PHE A 101 -5.47 -5.00 8.70
N GLU A 102 -4.29 -5.49 8.99
CA GLU A 102 -3.29 -5.83 7.99
C GLU A 102 -3.85 -6.86 7.01
N LEU A 103 -3.38 -6.86 5.77
CA LEU A 103 -3.81 -7.83 4.75
C LEU A 103 -3.42 -9.25 5.17
N THR A 104 -4.40 -10.15 5.29
CA THR A 104 -4.16 -11.54 5.70
C THR A 104 -3.71 -12.43 4.54
N TRP A 105 -3.10 -13.59 4.87
CA TRP A 105 -2.76 -14.60 3.88
C TRP A 105 -3.96 -15.08 3.06
N ALA A 106 -5.14 -15.23 3.65
CA ALA A 106 -6.35 -15.61 2.93
C ALA A 106 -6.69 -14.61 1.83
N GLN A 107 -6.61 -13.31 2.14
CA GLN A 107 -6.85 -12.23 1.19
C GLN A 107 -5.77 -12.16 0.11
N TYR A 108 -4.48 -12.34 0.47
CA TYR A 108 -3.39 -12.33 -0.51
C TYR A 108 -3.41 -13.55 -1.43
N TYR A 109 -3.78 -14.72 -0.91
CA TYR A 109 -3.95 -15.93 -1.72
C TYR A 109 -5.09 -15.83 -2.73
N ALA A 110 -6.14 -15.07 -2.43
CA ALA A 110 -7.21 -14.80 -3.39
C ALA A 110 -6.65 -14.13 -4.67
N PHE A 111 -5.72 -13.19 -4.51
CA PHE A 111 -4.99 -12.58 -5.63
C PHE A 111 -4.04 -13.57 -6.30
N TRP A 112 -3.21 -14.26 -5.52
CA TRP A 112 -2.19 -15.17 -6.04
C TRP A 112 -2.77 -16.32 -6.84
N LYS A 113 -3.91 -16.89 -6.38
CA LYS A 113 -4.57 -18.04 -7.02
C LYS A 113 -5.52 -17.65 -8.15
N ASP A 114 -5.85 -16.37 -8.31
CA ASP A 114 -6.79 -15.94 -9.34
C ASP A 114 -6.21 -16.11 -10.75
N GLN A 115 -6.67 -17.17 -11.43
CA GLN A 115 -6.28 -17.45 -12.80
C GLN A 115 -7.03 -16.60 -13.82
N SER A 116 -8.10 -15.90 -13.45
CA SER A 116 -8.94 -15.12 -14.37
C SER A 116 -8.20 -13.92 -14.95
N ILE A 117 -7.20 -13.39 -14.23
CA ILE A 117 -6.34 -12.29 -14.72
C ILE A 117 -5.40 -12.72 -15.87
N TYR A 118 -5.32 -14.04 -16.17
CA TYR A 118 -4.46 -14.60 -17.20
C TYR A 118 -5.25 -15.19 -18.39
N VAL A 119 -6.59 -15.15 -18.33
CA VAL A 119 -7.44 -15.65 -19.42
C VAL A 119 -7.55 -14.55 -20.48
N LYS A 120 -7.06 -14.85 -21.69
CA LYS A 120 -7.16 -13.95 -22.85
C LYS A 120 -8.62 -13.56 -23.08
N GLY A 121 -8.95 -12.30 -22.97
CA GLY A 121 -10.31 -11.75 -23.13
C GLY A 121 -11.10 -11.53 -21.83
N ALA A 122 -10.58 -11.93 -20.67
CA ALA A 122 -11.20 -11.64 -19.35
C ALA A 122 -10.74 -10.31 -18.74
N GLU A 123 -9.78 -9.64 -19.37
CA GLU A 123 -9.11 -8.45 -18.86
C GLU A 123 -9.54 -7.20 -19.61
N PRO A 124 -9.57 -6.03 -18.95
CA PRO A 124 -9.56 -4.77 -19.67
C PRO A 124 -8.34 -4.73 -20.61
N PRO A 125 -8.46 -4.23 -21.85
CA PRO A 125 -7.38 -4.17 -22.84
C PRO A 125 -6.07 -3.56 -22.29
N GLU A 126 -6.18 -2.61 -21.38
CA GLU A 126 -5.05 -1.94 -20.72
C GLU A 126 -4.25 -2.86 -19.77
N VAL A 127 -4.87 -3.93 -19.28
CA VAL A 127 -4.24 -4.93 -18.41
C VAL A 127 -3.69 -6.08 -19.25
N ALA A 128 -4.43 -6.51 -20.26
CA ALA A 128 -4.08 -7.66 -21.13
C ALA A 128 -2.75 -7.50 -21.85
N GLU A 129 -2.41 -6.30 -22.33
CA GLU A 129 -1.11 -6.05 -22.96
C GLU A 129 0.08 -6.11 -22.01
N ARG A 130 -0.17 -6.03 -20.69
CA ARG A 130 0.87 -5.86 -19.67
C ARG A 130 1.07 -7.07 -18.80
N ILE A 131 0.10 -7.97 -18.75
CA ILE A 131 0.16 -9.20 -17.97
C ILE A 131 0.39 -10.36 -18.93
N LYS A 132 1.61 -10.48 -19.50
CA LYS A 132 2.03 -11.74 -20.12
C LYS A 132 2.34 -12.73 -19.01
N PRO A 133 1.90 -14.00 -19.11
CA PRO A 133 2.14 -15.01 -18.10
C PRO A 133 3.61 -15.41 -18.06
N ASP A 134 4.42 -14.60 -17.44
CA ASP A 134 5.82 -14.88 -17.12
C ASP A 134 6.05 -14.56 -15.64
N ALA A 135 7.21 -14.94 -15.10
CA ALA A 135 7.58 -14.67 -13.71
C ALA A 135 7.59 -13.17 -13.32
N VAL A 136 7.35 -12.27 -14.27
CA VAL A 136 7.30 -10.81 -14.06
C VAL A 136 5.88 -10.34 -13.76
N THR A 137 4.86 -11.09 -14.15
CA THR A 137 3.47 -10.61 -14.17
C THR A 137 2.59 -11.18 -13.07
N ARG A 138 3.02 -12.21 -12.38
CA ARG A 138 2.31 -12.79 -11.23
C ARG A 138 3.28 -13.22 -10.16
N PRO A 139 2.84 -13.26 -8.89
CA PRO A 139 3.65 -13.80 -7.81
C PRO A 139 4.09 -15.24 -8.13
N THR A 140 5.41 -15.44 -8.17
CA THR A 140 5.97 -16.79 -8.13
C THR A 140 5.74 -17.39 -6.75
N ASN A 141 5.89 -18.72 -6.61
CA ASN A 141 5.96 -19.29 -5.27
C ASN A 141 7.08 -18.61 -4.49
N SER A 142 6.82 -18.34 -3.21
CA SER A 142 7.91 -17.88 -2.34
C SER A 142 9.00 -18.92 -2.32
N TYR A 143 10.26 -18.47 -2.45
CA TYR A 143 11.43 -19.35 -2.38
C TYR A 143 11.88 -19.62 -0.94
N VAL A 144 11.25 -18.97 0.02
CA VAL A 144 11.66 -18.97 1.42
C VAL A 144 10.64 -19.75 2.22
N ASP A 145 11.00 -20.96 2.63
CA ASP A 145 10.16 -21.78 3.51
C ASP A 145 9.92 -21.09 4.88
N GLU A 146 10.80 -20.18 5.27
CA GLU A 146 10.72 -19.37 6.48
C GLU A 146 9.44 -18.53 6.59
N LEU A 147 8.78 -18.19 5.45
CA LEU A 147 7.47 -17.56 5.46
C LEU A 147 6.38 -18.39 6.14
N TYR A 148 6.61 -19.68 6.26
CA TYR A 148 5.67 -20.65 6.81
C TYR A 148 5.73 -20.75 8.34
N ASP A 149 6.78 -20.20 8.94
CA ASP A 149 7.00 -20.31 10.37
C ASP A 149 6.20 -19.27 11.18
N HIS A 150 5.71 -18.21 10.51
CA HIS A 150 4.97 -17.13 11.16
C HIS A 150 3.44 -17.31 11.22
N GLY A 151 2.92 -18.48 10.86
CA GLY A 151 1.48 -18.75 10.84
C GLY A 151 0.79 -18.24 9.55
N ARG A 152 -0.42 -18.75 9.27
CA ARG A 152 -1.17 -18.42 8.05
C ARG A 152 -2.62 -18.04 8.29
N GLU A 153 -3.35 -18.85 9.05
CA GLU A 153 -4.76 -18.60 9.27
C GLU A 153 -4.97 -17.36 10.14
N GLY A 154 -5.53 -16.32 9.53
CA GLY A 154 -5.74 -15.03 10.19
C GLY A 154 -4.47 -14.20 10.42
N HIS A 155 -3.28 -14.69 10.05
CA HIS A 155 -2.03 -13.94 10.15
C HIS A 155 -1.84 -12.98 8.97
N PRO A 156 -1.08 -11.87 9.15
CA PRO A 156 -0.77 -10.96 8.07
C PRO A 156 0.06 -11.65 6.98
N ALA A 157 -0.18 -11.30 5.73
CA ALA A 157 0.65 -11.70 4.61
C ALA A 157 1.97 -10.91 4.64
N LEU A 158 3.07 -11.62 4.39
CA LEU A 158 4.43 -11.12 4.63
C LEU A 158 5.31 -11.16 3.37
N CYS A 159 6.47 -10.52 3.47
CA CYS A 159 7.57 -10.57 2.52
C CYS A 159 7.23 -10.11 1.11
N MET A 160 6.09 -9.51 0.90
CA MET A 160 5.76 -8.95 -0.41
C MET A 160 6.56 -7.68 -0.69
N SER A 161 7.04 -7.53 -1.92
CA SER A 161 7.67 -6.29 -2.36
C SER A 161 6.62 -5.16 -2.50
N HIS A 162 7.07 -3.91 -2.57
CA HIS A 162 6.18 -2.78 -2.88
C HIS A 162 5.45 -2.96 -4.23
N HIS A 163 6.15 -3.50 -5.24
CA HIS A 163 5.53 -3.85 -6.52
C HIS A 163 4.38 -4.86 -6.34
N ALA A 164 4.59 -5.92 -5.58
CA ALA A 164 3.57 -6.94 -5.32
C ALA A 164 2.35 -6.36 -4.58
N ALA A 165 2.59 -5.48 -3.61
CA ALA A 165 1.54 -4.77 -2.88
C ALA A 165 0.71 -3.86 -3.81
N MET A 166 1.37 -3.12 -4.71
CA MET A 166 0.69 -2.31 -5.73
C MET A 166 -0.10 -3.15 -6.73
N MET A 167 0.43 -4.32 -7.12
CA MET A 167 -0.27 -5.25 -8.02
C MET A 167 -1.50 -5.86 -7.35
N TYR A 168 -1.43 -6.18 -6.05
CA TYR A 168 -2.61 -6.59 -5.29
C TYR A 168 -3.69 -5.51 -5.33
N CYS A 169 -3.33 -4.25 -5.06
CA CYS A 169 -4.28 -3.13 -5.13
C CYS A 169 -4.93 -3.00 -6.51
N ARG A 170 -4.16 -3.13 -7.60
CA ARG A 170 -4.69 -3.09 -8.97
C ARG A 170 -5.63 -4.26 -9.28
N TRP A 171 -5.28 -5.46 -8.83
CA TRP A 171 -6.17 -6.61 -8.94
C TRP A 171 -7.48 -6.36 -8.19
N LEU A 172 -7.41 -5.82 -6.98
CA LEU A 172 -8.59 -5.48 -6.19
C LEU A 172 -9.43 -4.38 -6.86
N GLN A 173 -8.80 -3.35 -7.47
CA GLN A 173 -9.48 -2.36 -8.31
C GLN A 173 -10.25 -3.04 -9.46
N TRP A 174 -9.58 -3.94 -10.16
CA TRP A 174 -10.18 -4.64 -11.28
C TRP A 174 -11.38 -5.50 -10.85
N LYS A 175 -11.26 -6.25 -9.76
CA LYS A 175 -12.34 -7.09 -9.22
C LYS A 175 -13.53 -6.27 -8.74
N THR A 176 -13.28 -5.19 -8.01
CA THR A 176 -14.33 -4.41 -7.32
C THR A 176 -14.81 -3.20 -8.09
N LYS A 177 -14.10 -2.77 -9.12
CA LYS A 177 -14.31 -1.50 -9.86
C LYS A 177 -14.21 -0.26 -8.95
N ARG A 178 -13.43 -0.34 -7.88
CA ARG A 178 -13.19 0.72 -6.90
C ARG A 178 -11.70 1.07 -6.85
N GLY A 179 -11.34 2.32 -6.57
CA GLY A 179 -9.98 2.86 -6.62
C GLY A 179 -9.08 2.44 -5.45
N TYR A 180 -8.97 1.16 -5.15
CA TYR A 180 -8.09 0.66 -4.09
C TYR A 180 -6.62 0.92 -4.38
N ARG A 181 -5.87 1.34 -3.37
CA ARG A 181 -4.41 1.56 -3.41
C ARG A 181 -3.77 1.33 -2.04
N LEU A 182 -2.48 1.47 -1.95
CA LEU A 182 -1.81 1.64 -0.65
C LEU A 182 -2.18 3.01 -0.05
N PRO A 183 -2.23 3.16 1.28
CA PRO A 183 -2.35 4.46 1.91
C PRO A 183 -1.13 5.31 1.57
N THR A 184 -1.31 6.63 1.48
CA THR A 184 -0.16 7.55 1.54
C THR A 184 0.42 7.52 2.95
N GLU A 185 1.67 7.94 3.09
CA GLU A 185 2.33 7.98 4.40
C GLU A 185 1.59 8.91 5.38
N ALA A 186 1.02 10.01 4.88
CA ALA A 186 0.21 10.93 5.66
C ALA A 186 -1.15 10.32 6.08
N GLU A 187 -1.83 9.60 5.18
CA GLU A 187 -3.06 8.88 5.52
C GLU A 187 -2.81 7.79 6.56
N TRP A 188 -1.71 7.05 6.40
CA TRP A 188 -1.33 6.02 7.35
C TRP A 188 -1.08 6.61 8.75
N GLU A 189 -0.27 7.68 8.86
CA GLU A 189 0.04 8.32 10.14
C GLU A 189 -1.18 8.97 10.79
N TYR A 190 -2.04 9.63 10.01
CA TYR A 190 -3.31 10.17 10.48
C TYR A 190 -4.21 9.08 11.07
N ALA A 191 -4.32 7.95 10.36
CA ALA A 191 -5.08 6.80 10.82
C ALA A 191 -4.48 6.16 12.07
N ALA A 192 -3.15 6.02 12.15
CA ALA A 192 -2.47 5.49 13.32
C ALA A 192 -2.68 6.36 14.56
N ARG A 193 -2.55 7.68 14.41
CA ARG A 193 -2.77 8.62 15.51
C ARG A 193 -4.22 8.66 16.00
N ALA A 194 -5.17 8.53 15.11
CA ALA A 194 -6.61 8.55 15.45
C ALA A 194 -6.99 9.68 16.43
N GLY A 195 -6.44 10.89 16.21
CA GLY A 195 -6.68 12.08 17.03
C GLY A 195 -5.68 12.31 18.17
N THR A 196 -4.76 11.38 18.45
CA THR A 196 -3.71 11.59 19.46
C THR A 196 -2.56 12.45 18.91
N THR A 197 -1.84 13.09 19.81
CA THR A 197 -0.62 13.87 19.51
C THR A 197 0.64 13.23 20.09
N GLY A 198 0.49 12.18 20.90
CA GLY A 198 1.59 11.42 21.49
C GLY A 198 2.27 10.46 20.50
N PRO A 199 3.22 9.67 20.96
CA PRO A 199 3.96 8.71 20.12
C PRO A 199 3.07 7.60 19.56
N TYR A 200 1.95 7.27 20.22
CA TYR A 200 1.07 6.16 19.85
C TYR A 200 -0.39 6.62 19.63
N GLY A 201 -1.18 5.80 18.95
CA GLY A 201 -2.60 6.04 18.64
C GLY A 201 -3.58 5.79 19.79
N PHE A 202 -3.11 5.88 21.03
CA PHE A 202 -3.90 5.76 22.25
C PHE A 202 -3.39 6.72 23.31
N ASP A 203 -4.19 6.99 24.34
CA ASP A 203 -3.78 7.82 25.48
C ASP A 203 -2.92 6.98 26.44
N GLU A 204 -1.63 7.30 26.53
CA GLU A 204 -0.65 6.60 27.39
C GLU A 204 -0.98 6.70 28.88
N LYS A 205 -1.87 7.61 29.31
CA LYS A 205 -2.35 7.67 30.69
C LYS A 205 -3.38 6.59 31.01
N SER A 206 -4.08 6.09 30.00
CA SER A 206 -5.18 5.13 30.13
C SER A 206 -4.91 3.79 29.48
N GLY A 207 -3.85 3.65 28.67
CA GLY A 207 -3.46 2.43 27.97
C GLY A 207 -1.96 2.16 28.02
N LYS A 208 -1.59 0.90 27.81
CA LYS A 208 -0.20 0.47 27.67
C LYS A 208 0.03 -0.07 26.27
N LEU A 209 1.24 0.03 25.77
CA LEU A 209 1.59 -0.44 24.42
C LEU A 209 1.24 -1.93 24.23
N GLU A 210 1.41 -2.76 25.24
CA GLU A 210 1.08 -4.19 25.19
C GLU A 210 -0.39 -4.48 24.92
N ASP A 211 -1.28 -3.54 25.23
CA ASP A 211 -2.72 -3.67 24.97
C ASP A 211 -3.07 -3.47 23.48
N TYR A 212 -2.23 -2.72 22.74
CA TYR A 212 -2.51 -2.26 21.39
C TYR A 212 -1.57 -2.83 20.34
N ALA A 213 -0.45 -3.44 20.75
CA ALA A 213 0.64 -3.81 19.85
C ALA A 213 1.23 -5.20 20.14
N TRP A 214 1.67 -5.85 19.05
CA TRP A 214 2.58 -7.00 19.11
C TRP A 214 3.99 -6.52 18.74
N PHE A 215 4.97 -6.72 19.62
CA PHE A 215 6.34 -6.26 19.49
C PHE A 215 7.31 -7.18 20.22
N ALA A 216 8.61 -6.95 20.14
CA ALA A 216 9.66 -7.89 20.57
C ALA A 216 9.47 -8.47 21.98
N GLU A 217 8.93 -7.68 22.91
CA GLU A 217 8.78 -8.12 24.31
C GLU A 217 7.55 -9.01 24.56
N ASN A 218 6.53 -8.97 23.67
CA ASN A 218 5.26 -9.68 23.89
C ASN A 218 4.79 -10.56 22.73
N SER A 219 5.56 -10.65 21.62
CA SER A 219 5.20 -11.39 20.40
C SER A 219 5.81 -12.80 20.35
N LYS A 220 6.42 -13.27 21.42
CA LYS A 220 7.02 -14.59 21.44
C LYS A 220 5.97 -15.68 21.29
N THR A 221 6.28 -16.68 20.47
CA THR A 221 5.40 -17.83 20.22
C THR A 221 4.98 -18.50 21.52
N ASN A 222 3.69 -18.58 21.74
CA ASN A 222 3.11 -19.49 22.69
C ASN A 222 2.24 -20.49 21.93
N LYS A 223 2.68 -21.76 21.88
CA LYS A 223 2.02 -22.83 21.12
C LYS A 223 0.54 -23.03 21.48
N ASP A 224 0.13 -22.53 22.65
CA ASP A 224 -1.22 -22.73 23.18
C ASP A 224 -2.20 -21.60 22.83
N THR A 225 -1.74 -20.43 22.38
CA THR A 225 -2.59 -19.23 22.19
C THR A 225 -2.80 -18.80 20.74
N ASP A 226 -1.97 -19.28 19.80
CA ASP A 226 -1.92 -18.72 18.42
C ASP A 226 -2.57 -19.62 17.35
N GLY A 227 -3.47 -20.52 17.74
CA GLY A 227 -4.25 -21.30 16.76
C GLY A 227 -3.43 -22.32 15.95
N GLY A 228 -2.22 -22.68 16.39
CA GLY A 228 -1.46 -23.81 15.83
C GLY A 228 -0.77 -23.60 14.50
N GLY A 229 -0.55 -22.36 14.06
CA GLY A 229 0.02 -22.07 12.73
C GLY A 229 1.50 -21.69 12.71
N ALA A 230 2.02 -21.06 13.76
CA ALA A 230 3.44 -20.67 13.81
C ALA A 230 4.33 -21.86 14.18
N LYS A 231 5.24 -22.21 13.28
CA LYS A 231 6.22 -23.30 13.48
C LYS A 231 7.56 -22.80 14.03
N GLY A 232 7.68 -21.51 14.35
CA GLY A 232 8.90 -20.93 14.91
C GLY A 232 9.34 -21.64 16.20
N ASP A 233 10.61 -21.59 16.51
CA ASP A 233 11.15 -22.12 17.76
C ASP A 233 10.42 -21.48 18.95
N ALA A 234 10.06 -22.30 19.93
CA ALA A 234 9.33 -21.81 21.11
C ALA A 234 10.14 -20.69 21.78
N GLY A 235 9.56 -19.49 21.83
CA GLY A 235 10.16 -18.33 22.46
C GLY A 235 10.78 -17.30 21.53
N GLU A 236 10.78 -17.52 20.20
CA GLU A 236 11.16 -16.50 19.24
C GLU A 236 9.97 -15.58 18.89
N PRO A 237 10.22 -14.29 18.63
CA PRO A 237 9.19 -13.37 18.17
C PRO A 237 8.59 -13.80 16.83
N THR A 238 7.26 -13.67 16.69
CA THR A 238 6.52 -14.01 15.45
C THR A 238 5.33 -13.10 15.25
N THR A 239 4.71 -13.18 14.07
CA THR A 239 3.42 -12.52 13.83
C THR A 239 2.30 -13.16 14.65
N HIS A 240 1.25 -12.41 14.87
CA HIS A 240 0.02 -12.86 15.51
C HIS A 240 -1.17 -12.69 14.58
N VAL A 241 -2.24 -13.44 14.85
CA VAL A 241 -3.55 -13.27 14.19
C VAL A 241 -4.00 -11.82 14.34
N VAL A 242 -4.38 -11.19 13.24
CA VAL A 242 -4.77 -9.78 13.22
C VAL A 242 -5.96 -9.49 14.14
N GLY A 243 -6.01 -8.30 14.71
CA GLY A 243 -7.15 -7.85 15.52
C GLY A 243 -7.24 -8.45 16.92
N ARG A 244 -6.17 -9.03 17.45
CA ARG A 244 -6.14 -9.61 18.82
C ARG A 244 -5.82 -8.59 19.90
N LYS A 245 -5.33 -7.42 19.53
CA LYS A 245 -5.09 -6.29 20.43
C LYS A 245 -6.27 -5.32 20.41
N LYS A 246 -6.21 -4.25 21.20
CA LYS A 246 -7.22 -3.19 21.18
C LYS A 246 -7.09 -2.33 19.94
N PRO A 247 -8.20 -1.85 19.34
CA PRO A 247 -8.16 -0.89 18.26
C PRO A 247 -7.86 0.53 18.78
N ASN A 248 -7.40 1.40 17.88
CA ASN A 248 -7.34 2.83 18.16
C ASN A 248 -8.74 3.49 18.10
N ALA A 249 -8.82 4.80 18.29
CA ALA A 249 -10.09 5.53 18.34
C ALA A 249 -10.87 5.53 17.00
N PHE A 250 -10.24 5.23 15.88
CA PHE A 250 -10.93 5.02 14.60
C PHE A 250 -11.41 3.57 14.41
N GLY A 251 -11.12 2.65 15.31
CA GLY A 251 -11.47 1.24 15.16
C GLY A 251 -10.48 0.42 14.35
N LEU A 252 -9.26 0.94 14.10
CA LEU A 252 -8.18 0.28 13.38
C LEU A 252 -7.31 -0.51 14.35
N PHE A 253 -6.97 -1.74 13.99
CA PHE A 253 -6.14 -2.66 14.76
C PHE A 253 -4.72 -2.72 14.19
N ASP A 254 -3.79 -3.13 15.04
CA ASP A 254 -2.40 -3.45 14.67
C ASP A 254 -1.66 -2.30 13.96
N MET A 255 -2.07 -1.04 14.24
CA MET A 255 -1.38 0.15 13.72
C MET A 255 0.00 0.36 14.37
N HIS A 256 0.31 -0.40 15.41
CA HIS A 256 1.57 -0.40 16.15
C HIS A 256 2.03 -1.83 16.32
N GLY A 257 3.07 -2.27 15.59
CA GLY A 257 3.64 -3.62 15.66
C GLY A 257 2.98 -4.60 14.70
N ASN A 258 3.04 -5.87 15.01
CA ASN A 258 2.76 -7.03 14.17
C ASN A 258 3.59 -7.01 12.88
N VAL A 259 3.23 -6.24 11.84
CA VAL A 259 4.10 -6.07 10.66
C VAL A 259 4.20 -4.61 10.21
N TRP A 260 5.36 -4.23 9.64
CA TRP A 260 5.51 -2.98 8.91
C TRP A 260 4.60 -2.98 7.70
N GLU A 261 4.02 -1.84 7.37
CA GLU A 261 3.07 -1.69 6.30
C GLU A 261 3.54 -0.75 5.21
N TRP A 262 3.47 -1.19 3.96
CA TRP A 262 3.80 -0.38 2.80
C TRP A 262 2.93 0.86 2.70
N CYS A 263 3.57 2.01 2.45
CA CYS A 263 2.93 3.23 2.00
C CYS A 263 3.20 3.50 0.52
N LEU A 264 2.33 4.32 -0.08
CA LEU A 264 2.36 4.62 -1.51
C LEU A 264 3.54 5.51 -1.92
N ASP A 265 4.01 6.35 -0.99
CA ASP A 265 4.95 7.44 -1.24
C ASP A 265 6.31 6.97 -1.74
N GLN A 266 7.04 7.89 -2.37
CA GLN A 266 8.48 7.80 -2.49
C GLN A 266 9.11 8.41 -1.23
N TYR A 267 10.02 7.68 -0.59
CA TYR A 267 10.70 8.18 0.60
C TYR A 267 11.64 9.34 0.26
N ASP A 268 11.49 10.40 1.03
CA ASP A 268 12.40 11.55 1.03
C ASP A 268 12.78 11.85 2.48
N PRO A 269 14.06 11.72 2.87
CA PRO A 269 14.50 11.99 4.24
C PRO A 269 14.28 13.45 4.66
N LYS A 270 14.16 14.37 3.70
CA LYS A 270 13.86 15.79 3.89
C LYS A 270 12.48 16.19 3.37
N GLY A 271 11.59 15.20 3.20
CA GLY A 271 10.25 15.45 2.65
C GLY A 271 9.46 16.46 3.46
N TYR A 272 9.57 16.40 4.78
CA TYR A 272 8.85 17.31 5.68
C TYR A 272 9.40 18.75 5.64
N ASP A 273 10.67 18.96 5.31
CA ASP A 273 11.23 20.30 5.12
C ASP A 273 10.61 21.03 3.91
N LYS A 274 10.18 20.27 2.90
CA LYS A 274 9.56 20.79 1.68
C LYS A 274 8.11 21.24 1.88
N LEU A 275 7.48 20.81 2.96
CA LEU A 275 6.14 21.22 3.30
C LEU A 275 6.16 22.58 4.02
N PRO A 276 5.24 23.51 3.69
CA PRO A 276 5.20 24.81 4.33
C PRO A 276 4.99 24.70 5.84
N ALA A 277 5.71 25.52 6.60
CA ALA A 277 5.64 25.53 8.06
C ALA A 277 4.39 26.22 8.60
N ASP A 278 3.89 27.23 7.87
CA ASP A 278 2.84 28.16 8.27
C ASP A 278 1.48 27.85 7.67
N LYS A 279 1.39 26.87 6.77
CA LYS A 279 0.16 26.52 6.06
C LYS A 279 -0.18 25.04 6.21
N VAL A 280 -1.44 24.71 6.08
CA VAL A 280 -1.93 23.32 5.99
C VAL A 280 -1.69 22.81 4.58
N THR A 281 -0.99 21.68 4.45
CA THR A 281 -0.78 21.01 3.17
C THR A 281 -1.83 19.92 2.97
N LEU A 282 -2.51 19.94 1.83
CA LEU A 282 -3.43 18.87 1.46
C LEU A 282 -2.64 17.63 0.98
N GLY A 283 -2.93 16.49 1.57
CA GLY A 283 -2.33 15.20 1.23
C GLY A 283 -0.95 14.96 1.86
N GLY A 284 -0.05 15.94 1.85
CA GLY A 284 1.27 15.86 2.50
C GLY A 284 2.16 14.70 2.06
N PHE A 285 1.94 14.13 0.88
CA PHE A 285 2.65 12.95 0.37
C PHE A 285 3.77 13.33 -0.62
N THR A 286 4.76 12.45 -0.72
CA THR A 286 5.77 12.51 -1.78
C THR A 286 5.35 11.58 -2.92
N ARG A 287 5.03 12.14 -4.08
CA ARG A 287 4.55 11.36 -5.23
C ARG A 287 5.52 10.22 -5.56
N PRO A 288 5.03 8.98 -5.70
CA PRO A 288 5.84 7.85 -6.13
C PRO A 288 6.47 8.12 -7.49
N LEU A 289 7.76 7.82 -7.60
CA LEU A 289 8.48 7.92 -8.87
C LEU A 289 8.21 6.67 -9.71
N PRO A 290 7.91 6.80 -11.00
CA PRO A 290 7.79 5.65 -11.88
C PRO A 290 9.17 4.97 -12.02
N ASP A 291 9.14 3.65 -12.18
CA ASP A 291 10.34 2.82 -12.43
C ASP A 291 11.40 2.82 -11.30
N VAL A 292 11.04 3.19 -10.08
CA VAL A 292 11.92 3.13 -8.90
C VAL A 292 11.54 1.94 -8.03
N LYS A 293 12.46 1.00 -7.87
CA LYS A 293 12.24 -0.25 -7.09
C LYS A 293 12.32 -0.03 -5.58
N TRP A 294 13.15 0.89 -5.14
CA TRP A 294 13.49 1.12 -3.75
C TRP A 294 13.15 2.53 -3.28
N GLY A 295 13.28 2.76 -1.99
CA GLY A 295 12.98 4.06 -1.41
C GLY A 295 11.48 4.25 -1.19
N HIS A 296 10.73 3.19 -0.89
CA HIS A 296 9.34 3.29 -0.46
C HIS A 296 9.27 3.16 1.06
N PRO A 297 8.51 4.03 1.76
CA PRO A 297 8.39 3.96 3.20
C PRO A 297 7.48 2.82 3.64
N VAL A 298 7.80 2.27 4.80
CA VAL A 298 6.94 1.41 5.60
C VAL A 298 6.76 1.99 6.99
N ARG A 299 5.61 1.75 7.60
CA ARG A 299 5.18 2.33 8.86
C ARG A 299 4.69 1.26 9.83
N GLY A 300 4.59 1.60 11.14
CA GLY A 300 3.95 0.80 12.18
C GLY A 300 4.88 0.01 13.09
N GLY A 301 6.07 -0.36 12.63
CA GLY A 301 6.89 -1.34 13.35
C GLY A 301 6.41 -2.77 13.15
N SER A 302 7.08 -3.72 13.76
CA SER A 302 6.76 -5.14 13.64
C SER A 302 6.84 -5.89 14.97
N TYR A 303 6.44 -7.13 14.93
CA TYR A 303 6.56 -8.09 16.03
C TYR A 303 8.00 -8.24 16.57
N ALA A 304 9.01 -7.93 15.75
CA ALA A 304 10.42 -8.06 16.09
C ALA A 304 11.07 -6.75 16.56
N ASP A 305 10.35 -5.65 16.51
CA ASP A 305 10.88 -4.32 16.83
C ASP A 305 10.65 -3.94 18.31
N LYS A 306 11.46 -2.98 18.79
CA LYS A 306 11.30 -2.34 20.09
C LYS A 306 10.27 -1.21 20.04
N PRO A 307 9.74 -0.75 21.19
CA PRO A 307 8.70 0.29 21.25
C PRO A 307 9.00 1.56 20.47
N ASP A 308 10.25 2.01 20.43
CA ASP A 308 10.66 3.21 19.69
C ASP A 308 10.41 3.13 18.17
N ARG A 309 10.32 1.92 17.62
CA ARG A 309 10.04 1.68 16.20
C ARG A 309 8.54 1.62 15.89
N LEU A 310 7.70 1.46 16.89
CA LEU A 310 6.25 1.34 16.79
C LEU A 310 5.52 2.69 16.83
N ARG A 311 6.23 3.80 17.09
CA ARG A 311 5.61 5.14 17.18
C ARG A 311 4.91 5.52 15.88
N SER A 312 3.83 6.27 15.98
CA SER A 312 3.05 6.74 14.81
C SER A 312 3.91 7.46 13.76
N ALA A 313 4.93 8.21 14.20
CA ALA A 313 5.85 8.93 13.31
C ALA A 313 7.05 8.10 12.84
N ALA A 314 7.31 6.92 13.42
CA ALA A 314 8.46 6.10 13.05
C ALA A 314 8.40 5.67 11.58
N ARG A 315 9.53 5.79 10.89
CA ARG A 315 9.68 5.48 9.46
C ARG A 315 10.76 4.42 9.25
N ARG A 316 10.57 3.61 8.23
CA ARG A 316 11.60 2.73 7.66
C ARG A 316 11.47 2.79 6.15
N VAL A 317 12.58 2.61 5.43
CA VAL A 317 12.63 2.72 3.97
C VAL A 317 13.14 1.42 3.36
N SER A 318 12.60 1.07 2.21
CA SER A 318 13.03 -0.11 1.46
C SER A 318 14.40 0.10 0.81
N GLU A 319 15.24 -0.93 0.88
CA GLU A 319 16.63 -0.91 0.42
C GLU A 319 16.98 -2.19 -0.33
N PRO A 320 17.96 -2.16 -1.24
CA PRO A 320 18.39 -3.35 -2.02
C PRO A 320 18.79 -4.55 -1.16
N ILE A 321 19.27 -4.33 0.06
CA ILE A 321 19.65 -5.39 1.00
C ILE A 321 18.47 -6.31 1.35
N TRP A 322 17.22 -5.85 1.19
CA TRP A 322 16.02 -6.63 1.52
C TRP A 322 15.80 -7.86 0.63
N ILE A 323 16.51 -7.93 -0.50
CA ILE A 323 16.49 -9.08 -1.42
C ILE A 323 17.89 -9.66 -1.66
N LYS A 324 18.86 -9.40 -0.79
CA LYS A 324 20.26 -9.77 -1.01
C LYS A 324 20.46 -11.28 -1.25
N ASP A 325 19.67 -12.10 -0.59
CA ASP A 325 19.75 -13.57 -0.68
C ASP A 325 18.74 -14.17 -1.66
N ASP A 326 18.20 -13.37 -2.57
CA ASP A 326 17.30 -13.84 -3.60
C ASP A 326 18.01 -14.86 -4.52
N PRO A 327 17.52 -16.12 -4.57
CA PRO A 327 18.10 -17.15 -5.43
C PRO A 327 18.13 -16.77 -6.92
N GLN A 328 17.29 -15.80 -7.33
CA GLN A 328 17.26 -15.24 -8.68
C GLN A 328 18.22 -14.06 -8.87
N GLY A 329 19.13 -13.82 -7.93
CA GLY A 329 20.19 -12.83 -8.06
C GLY A 329 19.67 -11.39 -8.11
N LEU A 330 18.89 -10.96 -7.11
CA LEU A 330 18.30 -9.63 -6.98
C LEU A 330 17.22 -9.28 -8.03
N SER A 331 16.73 -10.27 -8.78
CA SER A 331 15.72 -10.06 -9.83
C SER A 331 14.29 -10.24 -9.37
N SER A 332 14.04 -10.77 -8.18
CA SER A 332 12.67 -10.86 -7.67
C SER A 332 12.02 -9.47 -7.60
N ILE A 333 10.82 -9.39 -8.15
CA ILE A 333 9.97 -8.20 -8.07
C ILE A 333 8.78 -8.44 -7.15
N TRP A 334 8.57 -9.69 -6.72
CA TRP A 334 7.40 -10.10 -5.94
C TRP A 334 7.70 -10.25 -4.45
N TRP A 335 8.87 -10.79 -4.10
CA TRP A 335 9.20 -11.20 -2.74
C TRP A 335 10.45 -10.51 -2.22
N LEU A 336 10.45 -10.30 -0.91
CA LEU A 336 11.58 -9.82 -0.13
C LEU A 336 12.16 -11.02 0.62
N THR A 337 13.43 -11.35 0.41
CA THR A 337 14.04 -12.55 0.98
C THR A 337 14.55 -12.39 2.40
N ARG A 338 14.62 -11.15 2.90
CA ARG A 338 15.12 -10.83 4.26
C ARG A 338 14.15 -9.99 5.10
N MET A 339 12.89 -9.92 4.69
CA MET A 339 11.94 -8.99 5.31
C MET A 339 10.60 -9.66 5.62
N ASP A 340 10.67 -10.67 6.47
CA ASP A 340 9.55 -11.39 7.06
C ASP A 340 8.67 -10.53 8.02
N VAL A 341 9.04 -9.27 8.16
CA VAL A 341 8.35 -8.27 8.98
C VAL A 341 7.54 -7.25 8.15
N ILE A 342 7.46 -7.43 6.83
CA ILE A 342 6.81 -6.47 5.92
C ILE A 342 5.52 -7.03 5.34
N GLY A 343 4.42 -6.33 5.60
CA GLY A 343 3.09 -6.55 5.06
C GLY A 343 2.50 -5.29 4.45
N MET A 344 1.18 -5.20 4.42
CA MET A 344 0.45 -4.05 3.90
C MET A 344 -0.98 -3.99 4.43
N ARG A 345 -1.63 -2.84 4.26
CA ARG A 345 -3.10 -2.70 4.27
C ARG A 345 -3.57 -1.89 3.07
N VAL A 346 -4.83 -2.07 2.65
CA VAL A 346 -5.39 -1.34 1.52
C VAL A 346 -6.16 -0.10 1.96
N CYS A 347 -6.08 0.93 1.11
CA CYS A 347 -6.83 2.19 1.24
C CYS A 347 -7.79 2.34 0.07
N LEU A 348 -8.99 2.88 0.34
CA LEU A 348 -9.95 3.28 -0.68
C LEU A 348 -10.32 4.75 -0.43
N PRO A 349 -9.78 5.71 -1.19
CA PRO A 349 -10.14 7.11 -1.04
C PRO A 349 -11.60 7.34 -1.42
N VAL A 350 -12.33 8.19 -0.69
CA VAL A 350 -13.67 8.64 -1.10
C VAL A 350 -13.57 9.50 -2.34
N GLU A 351 -12.55 10.33 -2.41
CA GLU A 351 -12.17 11.14 -3.57
C GLU A 351 -10.66 11.16 -3.69
N GLU A 352 -10.15 10.66 -4.81
CA GLU A 352 -8.71 10.56 -5.01
C GLU A 352 -8.04 11.93 -5.18
N TYR A 353 -6.77 12.02 -4.82
CA TYR A 353 -5.92 13.15 -5.15
C TYR A 353 -5.59 13.10 -6.64
N PRO A 354 -5.74 14.23 -7.38
CA PRO A 354 -5.49 14.26 -8.82
C PRO A 354 -4.11 13.72 -9.21
N GLU A 355 -3.11 13.96 -8.37
CA GLU A 355 -1.72 13.54 -8.58
C GLU A 355 -1.51 12.03 -8.43
N LEU A 356 -2.44 11.32 -7.79
CA LEU A 356 -2.38 9.87 -7.55
C LEU A 356 -3.23 9.07 -8.54
N VAL A 357 -4.04 9.76 -9.38
CA VAL A 357 -4.85 9.09 -10.38
C VAL A 357 -3.96 8.39 -11.41
N GLY A 358 -4.22 7.12 -11.67
CA GLY A 358 -3.53 6.35 -12.71
C GLY A 358 -2.10 5.95 -12.35
N LEU A 359 -1.68 6.03 -11.09
CA LEU A 359 -0.38 5.52 -10.66
C LEU A 359 -0.23 4.04 -11.01
N LYS A 360 0.94 3.70 -11.54
CA LYS A 360 1.30 2.34 -11.93
C LYS A 360 2.35 1.79 -10.97
N PRO A 361 2.36 0.47 -10.73
CA PRO A 361 3.46 -0.16 -10.02
C PRO A 361 4.79 0.09 -10.73
N SER A 362 5.83 0.32 -9.97
CA SER A 362 7.11 0.88 -10.40
C SER A 362 7.98 0.00 -11.31
N LEU A 363 7.56 -1.17 -11.76
CA LEU A 363 8.44 -2.10 -12.47
C LEU A 363 7.91 -2.58 -13.84
N PHE A 364 7.28 -1.69 -14.62
CA PHE A 364 6.73 -2.05 -15.92
C PHE A 364 7.67 -1.89 -17.13
N LYS A 365 8.86 -1.31 -16.99
CA LYS A 365 9.84 -1.38 -18.08
C LYS A 365 10.48 -2.75 -18.08
N LYS A 366 10.27 -3.53 -19.15
CA LYS A 366 11.21 -4.61 -19.46
C LYS A 366 12.60 -3.97 -19.55
N PRO A 367 13.63 -4.53 -18.88
CA PRO A 367 14.98 -4.17 -19.24
C PRO A 367 15.13 -4.42 -20.74
N GLU A 368 15.48 -3.40 -21.51
CA GLU A 368 15.80 -3.58 -22.92
C GLU A 368 16.91 -4.63 -23.02
N PRO A 369 16.74 -5.67 -23.85
CA PRO A 369 17.84 -6.60 -24.11
C PRO A 369 19.01 -5.77 -24.64
N ASP A 370 20.23 -6.07 -24.18
CA ASP A 370 21.41 -5.51 -24.84
C ASP A 370 21.40 -5.94 -26.31
N GLU A 371 22.17 -5.28 -27.14
CA GLU A 371 22.24 -5.53 -28.60
C GLU A 371 22.56 -6.99 -28.95
N ARG A 372 22.96 -7.81 -27.97
CA ARG A 372 23.27 -9.23 -28.08
C ARG A 372 22.18 -10.15 -27.51
N GLY A 373 21.07 -9.59 -27.03
CA GLY A 373 19.98 -10.35 -26.42
C GLY A 373 20.32 -10.95 -25.04
N ILE A 374 21.45 -10.58 -24.44
CA ILE A 374 21.92 -11.08 -23.15
C ILE A 374 21.53 -10.06 -22.08
N ARG A 375 20.82 -10.52 -21.05
CA ARG A 375 20.51 -9.67 -19.89
C ARG A 375 21.81 -9.18 -19.24
N LYS A 376 22.05 -7.86 -19.22
CA LYS A 376 23.18 -7.30 -18.46
C LYS A 376 23.04 -7.72 -17.00
N ARG A 377 23.98 -8.52 -16.51
CA ARG A 377 24.15 -8.66 -15.05
C ARG A 377 24.51 -7.27 -14.53
N VAL A 378 23.70 -6.73 -13.64
CA VAL A 378 24.04 -5.51 -12.92
C VAL A 378 25.31 -5.86 -12.14
N LYS A 379 26.43 -5.33 -12.57
CA LYS A 379 27.64 -5.29 -11.76
C LYS A 379 27.44 -4.23 -10.70
N GLU A 380 27.83 -4.58 -9.49
CA GLU A 380 27.77 -3.88 -8.20
C GLU A 380 27.87 -2.38 -8.26
#